data_33c1017eaa9fb1ecd27718f59ad65d20
#
_entry.id   33c1017eaa9fb1ecd27718f59ad65d20
#
_cell.length_a   1.000
_cell.length_b   1.000
_cell.length_c   1.000
_cell.angle_alpha   90.00
_cell.angle_beta   90.00
_cell.angle_gamma   90.00
#
_symmetry.space_group_name_H-M   'P 1'
#
loop_
_entity.id
_entity.type
_entity.pdbx_description
1 polymer ?
#
loop_
_entity_poly.entity_id
_entity_poly.type
_entity_poly.pdbx_seq_one_letter_code
_entity_poly.pdbx_strand_id
1 'polypeptide(L)'
;MNVLSLFDGISCGRVAFQKAGVDIDRYFASEINEDSMLVANSNYPDTVQLGNVVELDNVALSKLPKIDFLIGGSPCQDLSKAKSDRKGLDGTKSILFYQYVRILKWIQANNNPSVQFLLENVVADKETIKIMTEELGAVAPTMIDSVWFVPQRRKRLYWTNINDGVIPLPEPKDTALCDILYDDSYRNFKDPRIENSKTFTKNYVKWDISGKRHYSQEDRAYYLDGTMCTMMKQQPLSKLNIYLGGDLYRRCHPIEGERLQGLPDNYTSCIKSDNKRLGLCGDGWTVDVIAYILSFAK
;
A
#
# COMPACT_ATOMS: atom_id res chain seq x y z
N MET A 1 -18.08 -0.61 14.85
CA MET A 1 -16.78 -0.94 15.47
C MET A 1 -15.88 0.28 15.53
N ASN A 2 -15.00 0.39 16.57
CA ASN A 2 -14.01 1.46 16.63
C ASN A 2 -12.68 0.96 16.08
N VAL A 3 -12.13 1.70 15.11
CA VAL A 3 -10.88 1.35 14.42
C VAL A 3 -9.80 2.37 14.77
N LEU A 4 -8.62 1.89 15.12
CA LEU A 4 -7.39 2.69 15.20
C LEU A 4 -6.47 2.30 14.04
N SER A 5 -6.19 3.26 13.16
CA SER A 5 -5.28 3.09 12.03
C SER A 5 -3.98 3.86 12.29
N LEU A 6 -2.86 3.16 12.30
CA LEU A 6 -1.54 3.74 12.45
C LEU A 6 -0.84 3.79 11.08
N PHE A 7 -0.18 4.92 10.79
CA PHE A 7 0.40 5.16 9.47
C PHE A 7 -0.68 5.12 8.36
N ASP A 8 -1.80 5.80 8.63
CA ASP A 8 -3.06 5.65 7.90
C ASP A 8 -2.95 5.99 6.40
N GLY A 9 -2.01 6.85 6.04
CA GLY A 9 -1.85 7.32 4.68
C GLY A 9 -3.13 8.00 4.19
N ILE A 10 -3.62 7.56 3.02
CA ILE A 10 -4.86 8.09 2.41
C ILE A 10 -6.11 7.31 2.84
N SER A 11 -6.11 6.67 4.00
CA SER A 11 -7.23 5.88 4.57
C SER A 11 -7.68 4.69 3.70
N CYS A 12 -6.75 4.02 3.01
CA CYS A 12 -7.06 2.79 2.26
C CYS A 12 -7.72 1.73 3.16
N GLY A 13 -7.33 1.65 4.44
CA GLY A 13 -7.94 0.77 5.42
C GLY A 13 -9.42 1.03 5.59
N ARG A 14 -9.86 2.29 5.68
CA ARG A 14 -11.26 2.66 5.81
C ARG A 14 -12.09 2.27 4.59
N VAL A 15 -11.55 2.48 3.38
CA VAL A 15 -12.18 2.02 2.13
C VAL A 15 -12.31 0.48 2.14
N ALA A 16 -11.31 -0.22 2.68
CA ALA A 16 -11.33 -1.68 2.75
C ALA A 16 -12.40 -2.21 3.71
N PHE A 17 -12.60 -1.58 4.87
CA PHE A 17 -13.70 -1.92 5.78
C PHE A 17 -15.06 -1.76 5.10
N GLN A 18 -15.29 -0.64 4.41
CA GLN A 18 -16.52 -0.42 3.62
C GLN A 18 -16.72 -1.53 2.58
N LYS A 19 -15.65 -1.87 1.84
CA LYS A 19 -15.72 -2.90 0.80
C LYS A 19 -15.94 -4.30 1.37
N ALA A 20 -15.47 -4.56 2.59
CA ALA A 20 -15.71 -5.81 3.32
C ALA A 20 -17.11 -5.88 3.95
N GLY A 21 -17.90 -4.80 3.90
CA GLY A 21 -19.22 -4.73 4.55
C GLY A 21 -19.15 -4.64 6.08
N VAL A 22 -18.04 -4.12 6.62
CA VAL A 22 -17.83 -3.95 8.07
C VAL A 22 -18.14 -2.51 8.47
N ASP A 23 -19.15 -2.33 9.31
CA ASP A 23 -19.56 -1.02 9.79
C ASP A 23 -18.59 -0.45 10.81
N ILE A 24 -18.18 0.81 10.59
CA ILE A 24 -17.30 1.57 11.47
C ILE A 24 -18.13 2.64 12.20
N ASP A 25 -18.10 2.62 13.53
CA ASP A 25 -18.72 3.66 14.35
C ASP A 25 -17.80 4.88 14.46
N ARG A 26 -16.49 4.64 14.75
CA ARG A 26 -15.49 5.70 14.87
C ARG A 26 -14.16 5.22 14.26
N TYR A 27 -13.52 6.10 13.51
CA TYR A 27 -12.22 5.86 12.90
C TYR A 27 -11.19 6.88 13.40
N PHE A 28 -10.14 6.37 14.02
CA PHE A 28 -9.03 7.14 14.56
C PHE A 28 -7.81 6.88 13.68
N ALA A 29 -7.18 7.93 13.17
CA ALA A 29 -6.05 7.84 12.28
C ALA A 29 -4.81 8.53 12.84
N SER A 30 -3.67 7.84 12.85
CA SER A 30 -2.37 8.44 13.11
C SER A 30 -1.61 8.55 11.81
N GLU A 31 -1.42 9.79 11.33
CA GLU A 31 -0.71 10.15 10.09
C GLU A 31 -0.06 11.53 10.29
N ILE A 32 1.05 11.78 9.61
CA ILE A 32 1.78 13.06 9.67
C ILE A 32 1.94 13.73 8.29
N ASN A 33 1.65 13.01 7.20
CA ASN A 33 1.76 13.56 5.86
C ASN A 33 0.52 14.40 5.54
N GLU A 34 0.69 15.69 5.33
CA GLU A 34 -0.40 16.65 5.09
C GLU A 34 -1.21 16.31 3.83
N ASP A 35 -0.57 15.92 2.73
CA ASP A 35 -1.27 15.54 1.50
C ASP A 35 -2.12 14.26 1.73
N SER A 36 -1.62 13.30 2.52
CA SER A 36 -2.36 12.09 2.89
C SER A 36 -3.58 12.42 3.76
N MET A 37 -3.39 13.23 4.81
CA MET A 37 -4.49 13.68 5.67
C MET A 37 -5.53 14.48 4.90
N LEU A 38 -5.11 15.32 3.93
CA LEU A 38 -6.02 16.06 3.07
C LEU A 38 -6.92 15.12 2.26
N VAL A 39 -6.35 14.08 1.65
CA VAL A 39 -7.13 13.05 0.91
C VAL A 39 -8.06 12.30 1.85
N ALA A 40 -7.56 11.84 3.00
CA ALA A 40 -8.36 11.12 4.00
C ALA A 40 -9.55 11.96 4.48
N ASN A 41 -9.31 13.22 4.86
CA ASN A 41 -10.37 14.12 5.36
C ASN A 41 -11.35 14.56 4.28
N SER A 42 -10.92 14.67 3.02
CA SER A 42 -11.79 14.98 1.89
C SER A 42 -12.81 13.88 1.62
N ASN A 43 -12.43 12.62 1.83
CA ASN A 43 -13.32 11.47 1.64
C ASN A 43 -14.07 11.10 2.92
N TYR A 44 -13.46 11.33 4.10
CA TYR A 44 -13.98 10.94 5.41
C TYR A 44 -13.77 12.05 6.45
N PRO A 45 -14.60 13.10 6.42
CA PRO A 45 -14.45 14.27 7.31
C PRO A 45 -14.69 13.96 8.80
N ASP A 46 -15.27 12.82 9.11
CA ASP A 46 -15.51 12.30 10.47
C ASP A 46 -14.31 11.53 11.05
N THR A 47 -13.21 11.37 10.31
CA THR A 47 -11.98 10.75 10.81
C THR A 47 -11.36 11.60 11.92
N VAL A 48 -11.09 10.98 13.06
CA VAL A 48 -10.39 11.63 14.18
C VAL A 48 -8.88 11.51 13.97
N GLN A 49 -8.24 12.61 13.57
CA GLN A 49 -6.79 12.66 13.37
C GLN A 49 -6.07 12.73 14.73
N LEU A 50 -5.15 11.82 14.97
CA LEU A 50 -4.35 11.71 16.20
C LEU A 50 -2.91 12.22 16.03
N GLY A 51 -2.50 12.57 14.81
CA GLY A 51 -1.16 13.06 14.52
C GLY A 51 -0.09 11.97 14.58
N ASN A 52 1.06 12.31 15.17
CA ASN A 52 2.26 11.47 15.17
C ASN A 52 2.11 10.27 16.12
N VAL A 53 2.32 9.06 15.60
CA VAL A 53 2.24 7.80 16.36
C VAL A 53 3.21 7.76 17.58
N VAL A 54 4.33 8.45 17.49
CA VAL A 54 5.32 8.52 18.59
C VAL A 54 4.77 9.31 19.78
N GLU A 55 3.86 10.25 19.54
CA GLU A 55 3.23 11.10 20.55
C GLU A 55 1.99 10.44 21.19
N LEU A 56 1.53 9.29 20.66
CA LEU A 56 0.45 8.51 21.24
C LEU A 56 0.95 7.76 22.47
N ASP A 57 1.14 8.48 23.58
CA ASP A 57 1.51 7.93 24.88
C ASP A 57 0.32 7.20 25.56
N ASN A 58 0.57 6.62 26.72
CA ASN A 58 -0.46 5.89 27.47
C ASN A 58 -1.63 6.78 27.90
N VAL A 59 -1.39 8.08 28.12
CA VAL A 59 -2.44 9.05 28.50
C VAL A 59 -3.33 9.35 27.29
N ALA A 60 -2.74 9.54 26.09
CA ALA A 60 -3.50 9.71 24.87
C ALA A 60 -4.32 8.46 24.53
N LEU A 61 -3.72 7.28 24.63
CA LEU A 61 -4.39 5.99 24.39
C LEU A 61 -5.55 5.73 25.37
N SER A 62 -5.42 6.12 26.64
CA SER A 62 -6.48 5.91 27.64
C SER A 62 -7.75 6.74 27.39
N LYS A 63 -7.67 7.78 26.55
CA LYS A 63 -8.82 8.60 26.16
C LYS A 63 -9.62 8.01 25.00
N LEU A 64 -9.07 6.99 24.33
CA LEU A 64 -9.75 6.31 23.23
C LEU A 64 -10.87 5.41 23.78
N PRO A 65 -11.99 5.27 23.07
CA PRO A 65 -12.99 4.26 23.40
C PRO A 65 -12.38 2.86 23.28
N LYS A 66 -13.17 1.84 23.59
CA LYS A 66 -12.79 0.46 23.28
C LYS A 66 -12.46 0.35 21.80
N ILE A 67 -11.24 -0.06 21.47
CA ILE A 67 -10.75 -0.27 20.10
C ILE A 67 -11.01 -1.72 19.71
N ASP A 68 -11.77 -1.94 18.67
CA ASP A 68 -12.11 -3.27 18.16
C ASP A 68 -11.09 -3.75 17.13
N PHE A 69 -10.52 -2.83 16.32
CA PHE A 69 -9.48 -3.10 15.35
C PHE A 69 -8.30 -2.14 15.47
N LEU A 70 -7.09 -2.70 15.43
CA LEU A 70 -5.85 -1.96 15.21
C LEU A 70 -5.28 -2.36 13.84
N ILE A 71 -5.22 -1.41 12.90
CA ILE A 71 -4.63 -1.64 11.59
C ILE A 71 -3.43 -0.73 11.37
N GLY A 72 -2.50 -1.12 10.49
CA GLY A 72 -1.37 -0.25 10.15
C GLY A 72 -0.38 -0.89 9.18
N GLY A 73 0.39 -0.02 8.50
CA GLY A 73 1.51 -0.39 7.65
C GLY A 73 2.74 0.41 8.04
N SER A 74 3.58 -0.12 8.93
CA SER A 74 4.76 0.63 9.38
C SER A 74 5.73 0.89 8.22
N PRO A 75 6.34 2.09 8.14
CA PRO A 75 7.34 2.37 7.11
C PRO A 75 8.51 1.37 7.14
N CYS A 76 8.84 0.82 5.95
CA CYS A 76 9.77 -0.30 5.80
C CYS A 76 11.13 0.07 5.17
N GLN A 77 11.40 1.36 4.95
CA GLN A 77 12.55 1.78 4.14
C GLN A 77 13.91 1.30 4.70
N ASP A 78 14.02 1.04 6.00
CA ASP A 78 15.23 0.51 6.62
C ASP A 78 15.22 -1.02 6.71
N LEU A 79 14.05 -1.67 6.69
CA LEU A 79 13.93 -3.12 6.65
C LEU A 79 14.41 -3.72 5.31
N SER A 80 14.23 -2.98 4.19
CA SER A 80 14.65 -3.42 2.86
C SER A 80 16.12 -3.07 2.53
N LYS A 81 16.73 -2.10 3.23
CA LYS A 81 18.11 -1.65 3.03
C LYS A 81 19.12 -2.29 3.98
N ALA A 82 18.70 -3.15 4.89
CA ALA A 82 19.55 -3.85 5.85
C ALA A 82 20.70 -4.67 5.22
N LYS A 83 20.75 -4.77 3.89
CA LYS A 83 21.83 -5.45 3.18
C LYS A 83 23.16 -4.70 3.10
N SER A 84 23.19 -3.38 3.27
CA SER A 84 24.45 -2.60 3.15
C SER A 84 25.05 -2.11 4.47
N ASP A 85 24.24 -1.87 5.52
CA ASP A 85 24.68 -1.16 6.73
C ASP A 85 24.42 -1.85 8.08
N ARG A 86 23.98 -3.12 8.12
CA ARG A 86 23.67 -3.86 9.37
C ARG A 86 22.74 -3.12 10.35
N LYS A 87 21.88 -2.23 9.89
CA LYS A 87 20.95 -1.46 10.73
C LYS A 87 19.54 -2.03 10.79
N GLY A 88 19.30 -3.25 10.36
CA GLY A 88 18.03 -3.97 10.45
C GLY A 88 16.89 -3.24 11.20
N LEU A 89 16.45 -3.79 12.30
CA LEU A 89 15.45 -3.17 13.20
C LEU A 89 16.00 -2.01 14.06
N ASP A 90 17.31 -1.75 14.05
CA ASP A 90 17.94 -0.64 14.81
C ASP A 90 17.94 0.71 14.05
N GLY A 91 17.45 0.75 12.82
CA GLY A 91 17.28 1.99 12.05
C GLY A 91 16.14 2.86 12.56
N THR A 92 16.21 4.19 12.34
CA THR A 92 15.20 5.16 12.81
C THR A 92 13.78 4.86 12.35
N LYS A 93 13.59 4.19 11.23
CA LYS A 93 12.27 3.80 10.70
C LYS A 93 11.80 2.44 11.23
N SER A 94 12.69 1.60 11.70
CA SER A 94 12.35 0.38 12.43
C SER A 94 11.74 0.69 13.79
N ILE A 95 12.08 1.82 14.40
CA ILE A 95 11.46 2.33 15.63
C ILE A 95 9.93 2.44 15.46
N LEU A 96 9.44 2.76 14.27
CA LEU A 96 8.01 2.91 14.00
C LEU A 96 7.25 1.58 14.06
N PHE A 97 7.88 0.47 13.66
CA PHE A 97 7.31 -0.86 13.89
C PHE A 97 7.10 -1.12 15.39
N TYR A 98 8.08 -0.78 16.23
CA TYR A 98 7.94 -0.95 17.68
C TYR A 98 6.87 -0.03 18.29
N GLN A 99 6.56 1.12 17.67
CA GLN A 99 5.39 1.92 18.09
C GLN A 99 4.09 1.18 17.82
N TYR A 100 3.95 0.50 16.70
CA TYR A 100 2.79 -0.35 16.43
C TYR A 100 2.66 -1.45 17.49
N VAL A 101 3.75 -2.18 17.76
CA VAL A 101 3.79 -3.25 18.77
C VAL A 101 3.45 -2.72 20.16
N ARG A 102 4.03 -1.58 20.56
CA ARG A 102 3.75 -0.93 21.85
C ARG A 102 2.26 -0.61 22.01
N ILE A 103 1.66 -0.02 20.98
CA ILE A 103 0.24 0.35 20.99
C ILE A 103 -0.63 -0.90 21.01
N LEU A 104 -0.32 -1.92 20.23
CA LEU A 104 -1.04 -3.21 20.23
C LEU A 104 -1.03 -3.83 21.63
N LYS A 105 0.15 -3.98 22.24
CA LYS A 105 0.32 -4.55 23.58
C LYS A 105 -0.43 -3.71 24.66
N TRP A 106 -0.39 -2.37 24.51
CA TRP A 106 -1.13 -1.50 25.42
C TRP A 106 -2.65 -1.69 25.31
N ILE A 107 -3.18 -1.73 24.08
CA ILE A 107 -4.61 -1.95 23.84
C ILE A 107 -5.05 -3.31 24.41
N GLN A 108 -4.30 -4.37 24.15
CA GLN A 108 -4.58 -5.71 24.68
C GLN A 108 -4.62 -5.75 26.21
N ALA A 109 -3.72 -5.01 26.86
CA ALA A 109 -3.62 -5.01 28.32
C ALA A 109 -4.62 -4.08 29.01
N ASN A 110 -5.02 -2.95 28.39
CA ASN A 110 -5.70 -1.86 29.08
C ASN A 110 -7.03 -1.42 28.45
N ASN A 111 -7.30 -1.79 27.19
CA ASN A 111 -8.46 -1.28 26.47
C ASN A 111 -9.37 -2.41 25.97
N ASN A 112 -8.82 -3.36 25.19
CA ASN A 112 -9.57 -4.50 24.66
C ASN A 112 -8.65 -5.72 24.48
N PRO A 113 -8.71 -6.73 25.36
CA PRO A 113 -7.89 -7.93 25.23
C PRO A 113 -8.19 -8.78 23.98
N SER A 114 -9.37 -8.56 23.38
CA SER A 114 -9.81 -9.27 22.16
C SER A 114 -9.68 -8.40 20.91
N VAL A 115 -8.84 -7.35 20.93
CA VAL A 115 -8.63 -6.48 19.76
C VAL A 115 -8.15 -7.31 18.57
N GLN A 116 -8.81 -7.14 17.44
CA GLN A 116 -8.30 -7.69 16.19
C GLN A 116 -7.23 -6.74 15.62
N PHE A 117 -6.18 -7.29 15.03
CA PHE A 117 -5.14 -6.47 14.43
C PHE A 117 -4.79 -6.93 13.02
N LEU A 118 -4.30 -5.99 12.22
CA LEU A 118 -3.73 -6.21 10.92
C LEU A 118 -2.51 -5.30 10.72
N LEU A 119 -1.34 -5.90 10.56
CA LEU A 119 -0.12 -5.20 10.17
C LEU A 119 0.29 -5.63 8.77
N GLU A 120 0.48 -4.67 7.88
CA GLU A 120 1.05 -4.86 6.55
C GLU A 120 2.52 -4.44 6.52
N ASN A 121 3.34 -5.21 5.78
CA ASN A 121 4.70 -4.77 5.46
C ASN A 121 5.21 -5.37 4.13
N VAL A 122 6.32 -4.83 3.62
CA VAL A 122 7.01 -5.43 2.48
C VAL A 122 7.61 -6.79 2.84
N VAL A 123 7.93 -7.57 1.80
CA VAL A 123 8.68 -8.82 1.99
C VAL A 123 10.12 -8.47 2.39
N ALA A 124 10.47 -8.76 3.64
CA ALA A 124 11.79 -8.58 4.23
C ALA A 124 12.60 -9.88 4.21
N ASP A 125 13.84 -9.83 4.73
CA ASP A 125 14.64 -11.04 4.96
C ASP A 125 14.06 -11.91 6.09
N LYS A 126 14.49 -13.18 6.14
CA LYS A 126 13.93 -14.18 7.07
C LYS A 126 14.11 -13.80 8.54
N GLU A 127 15.22 -13.16 8.90
CA GLU A 127 15.50 -12.77 10.28
C GLU A 127 14.58 -11.63 10.74
N THR A 128 14.43 -10.61 9.90
CA THR A 128 13.47 -9.52 10.12
C THR A 128 12.04 -10.04 10.26
N ILE A 129 11.61 -10.95 9.36
CA ILE A 129 10.27 -11.56 9.44
C ILE A 129 10.11 -12.32 10.77
N LYS A 130 11.13 -13.07 11.19
CA LYS A 130 11.11 -13.82 12.46
C LYS A 130 10.91 -12.87 13.66
N ILE A 131 11.71 -11.81 13.75
CA ILE A 131 11.61 -10.82 14.84
C ILE A 131 10.23 -10.17 14.86
N MET A 132 9.72 -9.72 13.70
CA MET A 132 8.38 -9.13 13.62
C MET A 132 7.30 -10.11 14.07
N THR A 133 7.42 -11.38 13.68
CA THR A 133 6.49 -12.45 14.06
C THR A 133 6.50 -12.68 15.57
N GLU A 134 7.68 -12.76 16.19
CA GLU A 134 7.84 -12.94 17.64
C GLU A 134 7.23 -11.75 18.43
N GLU A 135 7.50 -10.53 18.00
CA GLU A 135 6.96 -9.32 18.64
C GLU A 135 5.43 -9.19 18.54
N LEU A 136 4.83 -9.75 17.51
CA LEU A 136 3.38 -9.77 17.26
C LEU A 136 2.70 -11.01 17.88
N GLY A 137 3.35 -11.71 18.81
CA GLY A 137 2.77 -12.87 19.51
C GLY A 137 2.84 -14.17 18.74
N ALA A 138 3.90 -14.34 17.94
CA ALA A 138 4.19 -15.55 17.14
C ALA A 138 3.15 -15.88 16.05
N VAL A 139 2.37 -14.89 15.61
CA VAL A 139 1.46 -15.03 14.47
C VAL A 139 2.26 -14.98 13.17
N ALA A 140 2.25 -16.06 12.39
CA ALA A 140 2.95 -16.13 11.11
C ALA A 140 2.28 -15.23 10.06
N PRO A 141 3.05 -14.50 9.24
CA PRO A 141 2.46 -13.65 8.20
C PRO A 141 1.97 -14.46 7.01
N THR A 142 0.88 -14.02 6.42
CA THR A 142 0.42 -14.48 5.10
C THR A 142 0.99 -13.57 4.03
N MET A 143 1.62 -14.12 2.99
CA MET A 143 2.06 -13.36 1.83
C MET A 143 0.98 -13.34 0.77
N ILE A 144 0.53 -12.14 0.37
CA ILE A 144 -0.44 -11.96 -0.71
C ILE A 144 0.15 -11.05 -1.78
N ASP A 145 -0.05 -11.42 -3.05
CA ASP A 145 0.28 -10.57 -4.19
C ASP A 145 -0.99 -9.88 -4.69
N SER A 146 -0.98 -8.56 -4.81
CA SER A 146 -2.13 -7.78 -5.28
C SER A 146 -2.60 -8.18 -6.67
N VAL A 147 -1.76 -8.84 -7.47
CA VAL A 147 -2.10 -9.33 -8.81
C VAL A 147 -3.29 -10.30 -8.82
N TRP A 148 -3.63 -10.88 -7.67
CA TRP A 148 -4.81 -11.73 -7.52
C TRP A 148 -6.12 -10.93 -7.44
N PHE A 149 -6.06 -9.61 -7.35
CA PHE A 149 -7.22 -8.71 -7.22
C PHE A 149 -7.26 -7.61 -8.27
N VAL A 150 -6.09 -7.02 -8.57
CA VAL A 150 -5.92 -5.88 -9.47
C VAL A 150 -4.71 -6.12 -10.37
N PRO A 151 -4.61 -5.53 -11.58
CA PRO A 151 -3.50 -5.78 -12.49
C PRO A 151 -2.19 -5.09 -12.06
N GLN A 152 -1.80 -5.28 -10.80
CA GLN A 152 -0.57 -4.77 -10.21
C GLN A 152 0.16 -5.87 -9.43
N ARG A 153 1.42 -6.09 -9.73
CA ARG A 153 2.29 -6.97 -8.93
C ARG A 153 2.78 -6.22 -7.70
N ARG A 154 2.27 -6.59 -6.52
CA ARG A 154 2.63 -5.97 -5.24
C ARG A 154 2.56 -7.01 -4.13
N LYS A 155 3.67 -7.73 -3.91
CA LYS A 155 3.78 -8.72 -2.82
C LYS A 155 3.96 -8.02 -1.48
N ARG A 156 3.13 -8.41 -0.50
CA ARG A 156 3.17 -7.92 0.87
C ARG A 156 2.98 -9.05 1.88
N LEU A 157 3.44 -8.82 3.08
CA LEU A 157 3.24 -9.68 4.24
C LEU A 157 2.20 -9.05 5.15
N TYR A 158 1.30 -9.88 5.64
CA TYR A 158 0.20 -9.49 6.52
C TYR A 158 0.22 -10.33 7.78
N TRP A 159 0.44 -9.69 8.92
CA TRP A 159 0.31 -10.28 10.25
C TRP A 159 -1.05 -9.90 10.82
N THR A 160 -1.81 -10.87 11.27
CA THR A 160 -3.15 -10.64 11.82
C THR A 160 -3.57 -11.77 12.74
N ASN A 161 -4.42 -11.49 13.73
CA ASN A 161 -5.13 -12.48 14.53
C ASN A 161 -6.57 -12.74 14.03
N ILE A 162 -6.97 -12.11 12.93
CA ILE A 162 -8.25 -12.41 12.26
C ILE A 162 -8.24 -13.87 11.83
N ASN A 163 -9.37 -14.56 12.04
CA ASN A 163 -9.52 -15.99 11.75
C ASN A 163 -8.38 -16.85 12.34
N ASP A 164 -8.05 -16.59 13.61
CA ASP A 164 -6.98 -17.26 14.34
C ASP A 164 -5.60 -17.18 13.66
N GLY A 165 -5.38 -16.12 12.88
CA GLY A 165 -4.13 -15.86 12.16
C GLY A 165 -4.00 -16.63 10.83
N VAL A 166 -5.01 -17.36 10.41
CA VAL A 166 -4.98 -18.16 9.18
C VAL A 166 -5.83 -17.50 8.10
N ILE A 167 -5.19 -16.81 7.17
CA ILE A 167 -5.87 -16.23 6.01
C ILE A 167 -5.67 -17.16 4.81
N PRO A 168 -6.73 -17.78 4.28
CA PRO A 168 -6.66 -18.57 3.06
C PRO A 168 -6.12 -17.72 1.91
N LEU A 169 -5.35 -18.31 1.00
CA LEU A 169 -4.94 -17.60 -0.20
C LEU A 169 -6.16 -17.48 -1.14
N PRO A 170 -6.39 -16.28 -1.71
CA PRO A 170 -7.49 -16.11 -2.66
C PRO A 170 -7.23 -16.85 -3.96
N GLU A 171 -8.30 -17.23 -4.65
CA GLU A 171 -8.20 -17.71 -6.02
C GLU A 171 -7.68 -16.56 -6.92
N PRO A 172 -6.65 -16.82 -7.74
CA PRO A 172 -6.14 -15.81 -8.67
C PRO A 172 -7.23 -15.36 -9.64
N LYS A 173 -7.39 -14.05 -9.78
CA LYS A 173 -8.21 -13.47 -10.85
C LYS A 173 -7.33 -13.17 -12.06
N ASP A 174 -7.86 -13.41 -13.24
CA ASP A 174 -7.23 -13.01 -14.49
C ASP A 174 -7.56 -11.52 -14.72
N THR A 175 -6.67 -10.64 -14.25
CA THR A 175 -6.81 -9.20 -14.35
C THR A 175 -5.73 -8.62 -15.26
N ALA A 176 -6.10 -7.68 -16.12
CA ALA A 176 -5.19 -7.05 -17.05
C ALA A 176 -5.29 -5.52 -17.00
N LEU A 177 -4.27 -4.81 -17.49
CA LEU A 177 -4.29 -3.34 -17.51
C LEU A 177 -5.44 -2.77 -18.31
N CYS A 178 -5.92 -3.45 -19.35
CA CYS A 178 -7.09 -3.02 -20.12
C CYS A 178 -8.36 -2.90 -19.25
N ASP A 179 -8.46 -3.65 -18.13
CA ASP A 179 -9.64 -3.61 -17.25
C ASP A 179 -9.73 -2.33 -16.45
N ILE A 180 -8.64 -1.58 -16.33
CA ILE A 180 -8.56 -0.39 -15.48
C ILE A 180 -8.31 0.90 -16.25
N LEU A 181 -8.29 0.84 -17.59
CA LEU A 181 -8.04 2.04 -18.40
C LEU A 181 -9.11 3.10 -18.20
N TYR A 182 -8.69 4.36 -18.21
CA TYR A 182 -9.57 5.52 -18.07
C TYR A 182 -9.56 6.41 -19.29
N ASP A 183 -8.39 6.77 -19.83
CA ASP A 183 -8.23 7.65 -20.98
C ASP A 183 -7.06 7.19 -21.84
N ASP A 184 -7.37 6.70 -23.04
CA ASP A 184 -6.38 6.19 -23.99
C ASP A 184 -5.50 7.28 -24.58
N SER A 185 -5.90 8.54 -24.47
CA SER A 185 -5.16 9.70 -25.00
C SER A 185 -4.27 10.39 -23.96
N TYR A 186 -4.35 10.01 -22.69
CA TYR A 186 -3.66 10.70 -21.61
C TYR A 186 -2.15 10.65 -21.76
N ARG A 187 -1.53 11.84 -22.01
CA ARG A 187 -0.08 12.02 -22.14
C ARG A 187 0.57 10.98 -23.05
N ASN A 188 0.00 10.77 -24.21
CA ASN A 188 0.60 9.95 -25.27
C ASN A 188 1.93 10.52 -25.70
N PHE A 189 2.89 9.66 -26.01
CA PHE A 189 4.18 10.07 -26.50
C PHE A 189 4.77 9.06 -27.49
N LYS A 190 5.65 9.57 -28.37
CA LYS A 190 6.52 8.82 -29.24
C LYS A 190 7.95 9.30 -28.97
N ASP A 191 8.90 8.40 -28.97
CA ASP A 191 10.31 8.75 -28.83
C ASP A 191 11.16 7.88 -29.76
N PRO A 192 11.77 8.46 -30.81
CA PRO A 192 12.59 7.71 -31.76
C PRO A 192 13.77 6.96 -31.10
N ARG A 193 14.25 7.44 -29.93
CA ARG A 193 15.32 6.76 -29.16
C ARG A 193 14.82 5.44 -28.58
N ILE A 194 13.53 5.38 -28.20
CA ILE A 194 12.90 4.13 -27.75
C ILE A 194 12.86 3.15 -28.91
N GLU A 195 12.40 3.59 -30.09
CA GLU A 195 12.27 2.74 -31.27
C GLU A 195 13.59 2.09 -31.69
N ASN A 196 14.69 2.82 -31.54
CA ASN A 196 16.04 2.36 -31.88
C ASN A 196 16.66 1.42 -30.82
N SER A 197 16.12 1.40 -29.59
CA SER A 197 16.69 0.65 -28.45
C SER A 197 15.72 -0.33 -27.79
N LYS A 198 14.47 -0.41 -28.27
CA LYS A 198 13.43 -1.23 -27.63
C LYS A 198 13.67 -2.72 -27.79
N THR A 199 13.32 -3.45 -26.74
CA THR A 199 13.30 -4.92 -26.71
C THR A 199 12.00 -5.39 -26.12
N PHE A 200 11.33 -6.33 -26.77
CA PHE A 200 10.10 -6.95 -26.28
C PHE A 200 10.44 -8.06 -25.29
N THR A 201 9.77 -8.04 -24.14
CA THR A 201 9.83 -9.11 -23.13
C THR A 201 8.46 -9.77 -23.00
N LYS A 202 8.32 -10.78 -22.15
CA LYS A 202 7.02 -11.40 -21.85
C LYS A 202 6.02 -10.43 -21.21
N ASN A 203 6.48 -9.44 -20.42
CA ASN A 203 5.61 -8.63 -19.55
C ASN A 203 5.57 -7.15 -19.92
N TYR A 204 6.54 -6.65 -20.70
CA TYR A 204 6.66 -5.24 -21.05
C TYR A 204 7.64 -5.04 -22.22
N VAL A 205 7.53 -3.90 -22.89
CA VAL A 205 8.59 -3.36 -23.75
C VAL A 205 9.60 -2.64 -22.85
N LYS A 206 10.88 -2.90 -23.01
CA LYS A 206 11.97 -2.17 -22.37
C LYS A 206 12.83 -1.45 -23.42
N TRP A 207 13.49 -0.38 -22.98
CA TRP A 207 14.44 0.37 -23.82
C TRP A 207 15.66 0.80 -23.00
N ASP A 208 16.72 1.20 -23.69
CA ASP A 208 17.93 1.78 -23.09
C ASP A 208 18.33 3.06 -23.82
N ILE A 209 17.74 4.17 -23.41
CA ILE A 209 18.09 5.50 -23.93
C ILE A 209 19.35 6.05 -23.23
N SER A 210 19.58 5.64 -21.99
CA SER A 210 20.59 6.22 -21.12
C SER A 210 21.98 5.60 -21.25
N GLY A 211 22.10 4.44 -21.90
CA GLY A 211 23.30 3.62 -21.92
C GLY A 211 23.72 3.07 -20.54
N LYS A 212 22.85 3.17 -19.55
CA LYS A 212 23.10 2.67 -18.19
C LYS A 212 22.72 1.18 -18.11
N ARG A 213 23.62 0.38 -17.54
CA ARG A 213 23.40 -1.07 -17.39
C ARG A 213 22.23 -1.46 -16.47
N HIS A 214 21.60 -0.53 -15.76
CA HIS A 214 20.49 -0.77 -14.86
C HIS A 214 19.21 -0.20 -15.47
N TYR A 215 18.31 -1.09 -15.91
CA TYR A 215 16.98 -0.73 -16.38
C TYR A 215 16.12 -0.29 -15.20
N SER A 216 15.68 0.97 -15.22
CA SER A 216 14.72 1.49 -14.25
C SER A 216 13.27 1.16 -14.68
N GLN A 217 12.30 1.48 -13.83
CA GLN A 217 10.88 1.41 -14.23
C GLN A 217 10.56 2.44 -15.34
N GLU A 218 11.34 3.52 -15.45
CA GLU A 218 11.21 4.54 -16.50
C GLU A 218 11.50 3.99 -17.90
N ASP A 219 12.30 2.92 -17.97
CA ASP A 219 12.75 2.28 -19.19
C ASP A 219 11.81 1.13 -19.64
N ARG A 220 10.55 1.14 -19.18
CA ARG A 220 9.57 0.08 -19.46
C ARG A 220 8.20 0.65 -19.79
N ALA A 221 7.48 -0.03 -20.68
CA ALA A 221 6.04 0.17 -20.89
C ALA A 221 5.33 -1.19 -20.86
N TYR A 222 4.27 -1.27 -20.07
CA TYR A 222 3.54 -2.51 -19.82
C TYR A 222 2.47 -2.73 -20.88
N TYR A 223 2.24 -3.99 -21.27
CA TYR A 223 1.21 -4.37 -22.23
C TYR A 223 -0.18 -4.22 -21.63
N LEU A 224 -1.17 -3.95 -22.49
CA LEU A 224 -2.57 -3.81 -22.08
C LEU A 224 -3.16 -5.11 -21.51
N ASP A 225 -2.75 -6.25 -22.02
CA ASP A 225 -3.11 -7.59 -21.54
C ASP A 225 -2.24 -8.08 -20.39
N GLY A 226 -1.36 -7.22 -19.88
CA GLY A 226 -0.41 -7.52 -18.81
C GLY A 226 -0.74 -6.86 -17.48
N THR A 227 0.26 -6.85 -16.59
CA THR A 227 0.15 -6.28 -15.25
C THR A 227 1.21 -5.22 -15.01
N MET A 228 0.86 -4.16 -14.28
CA MET A 228 1.76 -3.09 -13.86
C MET A 228 2.73 -3.58 -12.77
N CYS A 229 3.90 -2.93 -12.69
CA CYS A 229 4.79 -3.07 -11.54
C CYS A 229 4.20 -2.43 -10.28
N THR A 230 4.82 -2.72 -9.14
CA THR A 230 4.50 -2.06 -7.86
C THR A 230 4.66 -0.53 -7.99
N MET A 231 3.59 0.20 -7.72
CA MET A 231 3.66 1.65 -7.53
C MET A 231 4.41 1.98 -6.23
N MET A 232 5.17 3.07 -6.26
CA MET A 232 6.02 3.49 -5.15
C MET A 232 5.57 4.87 -4.63
N LYS A 233 5.91 5.19 -3.37
CA LYS A 233 5.62 6.48 -2.71
C LYS A 233 6.04 7.70 -3.53
N GLN A 234 7.23 7.67 -4.10
CA GLN A 234 7.70 8.70 -5.04
C GLN A 234 7.59 8.14 -6.46
N GLN A 235 6.41 8.31 -7.03
CA GLN A 235 6.08 7.75 -8.34
C GLN A 235 5.99 8.86 -9.40
N PRO A 236 7.09 9.22 -10.08
CA PRO A 236 6.99 10.08 -11.25
C PRO A 236 6.15 9.41 -12.33
N LEU A 237 5.35 10.18 -13.05
CA LEU A 237 4.59 9.69 -14.21
C LEU A 237 5.46 8.91 -15.21
N SER A 238 6.74 9.30 -15.35
CA SER A 238 7.69 8.64 -16.24
C SER A 238 7.94 7.15 -15.92
N LYS A 239 7.58 6.69 -14.72
CA LYS A 239 7.80 5.29 -14.30
C LYS A 239 6.63 4.35 -14.57
N LEU A 240 5.47 4.89 -14.95
CA LEU A 240 4.27 4.11 -15.20
C LEU A 240 3.86 4.31 -16.66
N ASN A 241 4.52 3.59 -17.58
CA ASN A 241 4.24 3.70 -18.99
C ASN A 241 3.42 2.49 -19.45
N ILE A 242 2.49 2.75 -20.35
CA ILE A 242 1.64 1.76 -21.02
C ILE A 242 2.00 1.74 -22.50
N TYR A 243 2.14 0.57 -23.09
CA TYR A 243 2.42 0.36 -24.48
C TYR A 243 1.11 0.18 -25.25
N LEU A 244 0.85 1.06 -26.23
CA LEU A 244 -0.36 1.05 -27.04
C LEU A 244 -0.18 0.36 -28.39
N GLY A 245 1.01 -0.11 -28.69
CA GLY A 245 1.36 -0.72 -29.97
C GLY A 245 2.19 0.18 -30.89
N GLY A 246 2.92 -0.44 -31.82
CA GLY A 246 3.78 0.30 -32.78
C GLY A 246 4.85 1.12 -32.07
N ASP A 247 4.79 2.44 -32.27
CA ASP A 247 5.68 3.44 -31.67
C ASP A 247 4.96 4.32 -30.64
N LEU A 248 3.75 3.93 -30.19
CA LEU A 248 2.90 4.72 -29.33
C LEU A 248 2.92 4.21 -27.89
N TYR A 249 3.20 5.12 -26.99
CA TYR A 249 3.23 4.92 -25.53
C TYR A 249 2.40 5.99 -24.86
N ARG A 250 1.93 5.74 -23.63
CA ARG A 250 1.30 6.73 -22.79
C ARG A 250 1.70 6.59 -21.31
N ARG A 251 1.42 7.63 -20.53
CA ARG A 251 1.56 7.60 -19.09
C ARG A 251 0.30 7.01 -18.43
N CYS A 252 0.45 6.43 -17.28
CA CYS A 252 -0.67 6.02 -16.45
C CYS A 252 -1.42 7.27 -15.93
N HIS A 253 -2.74 7.27 -16.05
CA HIS A 253 -3.57 8.34 -15.51
C HIS A 253 -3.71 8.18 -13.98
N PRO A 254 -3.84 9.28 -13.19
CA PRO A 254 -4.05 9.17 -11.74
C PRO A 254 -5.22 8.27 -11.34
N ILE A 255 -6.35 8.32 -12.07
CA ILE A 255 -7.49 7.43 -11.83
C ILE A 255 -7.11 5.95 -12.03
N GLU A 256 -6.26 5.64 -13.01
CA GLU A 256 -5.76 4.27 -13.19
C GLU A 256 -4.86 3.85 -12.02
N GLY A 257 -4.09 4.78 -11.46
CA GLY A 257 -3.33 4.57 -10.24
C GLY A 257 -4.24 4.27 -9.03
N GLU A 258 -5.37 4.97 -8.92
CA GLU A 258 -6.41 4.70 -7.92
C GLU A 258 -7.00 3.31 -8.11
N ARG A 259 -7.39 2.96 -9.34
CA ARG A 259 -7.92 1.63 -9.70
C ARG A 259 -6.92 0.50 -9.45
N LEU A 260 -5.61 0.73 -9.68
CA LEU A 260 -4.53 -0.20 -9.36
C LEU A 260 -4.39 -0.47 -7.85
N GLN A 261 -4.93 0.42 -7.00
CA GLN A 261 -5.00 0.20 -5.56
C GLN A 261 -6.40 -0.20 -5.08
N GLY A 262 -7.37 -0.41 -6.00
CA GLY A 262 -8.74 -0.75 -5.65
C GLY A 262 -9.52 0.40 -5.01
N LEU A 263 -9.05 1.64 -5.19
CA LEU A 263 -9.70 2.86 -4.72
C LEU A 263 -10.78 3.30 -5.71
N PRO A 264 -11.81 4.05 -5.26
CA PRO A 264 -12.77 4.70 -6.13
C PRO A 264 -12.10 5.71 -7.07
N ASP A 265 -12.68 5.94 -8.24
CA ASP A 265 -12.25 6.98 -9.17
C ASP A 265 -12.29 8.36 -8.49
N ASN A 266 -11.30 9.19 -8.79
CA ASN A 266 -11.14 10.53 -8.23
C ASN A 266 -10.94 10.60 -6.70
N TYR A 267 -10.60 9.50 -6.06
CA TYR A 267 -10.35 9.44 -4.61
C TYR A 267 -9.29 10.44 -4.15
N THR A 268 -8.27 10.69 -4.97
CA THR A 268 -7.17 11.63 -4.68
C THR A 268 -7.33 12.99 -5.40
N SER A 269 -8.51 13.31 -5.93
CA SER A 269 -8.73 14.50 -6.81
C SER A 269 -8.55 15.84 -6.11
N CYS A 270 -8.61 15.90 -4.77
CA CYS A 270 -8.26 17.10 -4.00
C CYS A 270 -6.79 17.50 -4.16
N ILE A 271 -5.92 16.61 -4.63
CA ILE A 271 -4.51 16.86 -4.94
C ILE A 271 -4.37 17.25 -6.40
N LYS A 272 -3.81 18.44 -6.67
CA LYS A 272 -3.68 18.96 -8.05
C LYS A 272 -2.60 18.26 -8.89
N SER A 273 -1.56 17.74 -8.27
CA SER A 273 -0.41 17.16 -8.96
C SER A 273 -0.60 15.67 -9.23
N ASP A 274 -0.62 15.26 -10.50
CA ASP A 274 -0.70 13.85 -10.91
C ASP A 274 0.41 12.99 -10.31
N ASN A 275 1.64 13.50 -10.25
CA ASN A 275 2.76 12.81 -9.61
C ASN A 275 2.49 12.55 -8.11
N LYS A 276 1.94 13.55 -7.41
CA LYS A 276 1.58 13.40 -6.00
C LYS A 276 0.43 12.39 -5.83
N ARG A 277 -0.61 12.47 -6.66
CA ARG A 277 -1.73 11.51 -6.65
C ARG A 277 -1.22 10.07 -6.79
N LEU A 278 -0.42 9.80 -7.81
CA LEU A 278 0.18 8.47 -8.03
C LEU A 278 1.12 8.06 -6.89
N GLY A 279 1.88 9.01 -6.33
CA GLY A 279 2.75 8.75 -5.18
C GLY A 279 1.98 8.36 -3.93
N LEU A 280 0.87 9.04 -3.65
CA LEU A 280 -0.03 8.72 -2.53
C LEU A 280 -0.70 7.34 -2.71
N CYS A 281 -1.14 7.01 -3.92
CA CYS A 281 -1.60 5.66 -4.24
C CYS A 281 -0.49 4.62 -4.02
N GLY A 282 0.76 4.93 -4.43
CA GLY A 282 1.90 4.03 -4.27
C GLY A 282 2.30 3.79 -2.81
N ASP A 283 2.07 4.76 -1.92
CA ASP A 283 2.29 4.64 -0.48
C ASP A 283 1.15 3.88 0.23
N GLY A 284 -0.05 3.93 -0.35
CA GLY A 284 -1.24 3.27 0.18
C GLY A 284 -1.25 1.75 0.02
N TRP A 285 -2.25 1.13 0.61
CA TRP A 285 -2.53 -0.31 0.48
C TRP A 285 -3.35 -0.61 -0.77
N THR A 286 -3.25 -1.86 -1.24
CA THR A 286 -4.25 -2.38 -2.17
C THR A 286 -5.50 -2.75 -1.39
N VAL A 287 -6.54 -1.95 -1.54
CA VAL A 287 -7.81 -2.04 -0.80
C VAL A 287 -8.44 -3.42 -0.87
N ASP A 288 -8.44 -4.04 -2.06
CA ASP A 288 -9.04 -5.36 -2.27
C ASP A 288 -8.38 -6.46 -1.43
N VAL A 289 -7.07 -6.38 -1.22
CA VAL A 289 -6.35 -7.34 -0.37
C VAL A 289 -6.77 -7.18 1.09
N ILE A 290 -6.84 -5.94 1.57
CA ILE A 290 -7.26 -5.67 2.96
C ILE A 290 -8.72 -6.06 3.17
N ALA A 291 -9.60 -5.72 2.23
CA ALA A 291 -11.01 -6.09 2.28
C ALA A 291 -11.18 -7.63 2.30
N TYR A 292 -10.39 -8.36 1.52
CA TYR A 292 -10.35 -9.81 1.55
C TYR A 292 -9.98 -10.35 2.94
N ILE A 293 -8.92 -9.81 3.56
CA ILE A 293 -8.52 -10.23 4.91
C ILE A 293 -9.62 -9.90 5.92
N LEU A 294 -10.21 -8.71 5.84
CA LEU A 294 -11.28 -8.26 6.73
C LEU A 294 -12.58 -9.08 6.56
N SER A 295 -12.81 -9.70 5.42
CA SER A 295 -13.99 -10.56 5.22
C SER A 295 -14.00 -11.80 6.11
N PHE A 296 -12.88 -12.15 6.74
CA PHE A 296 -12.76 -13.22 7.75
C PHE A 296 -12.88 -12.69 9.19
N ALA A 297 -13.04 -11.39 9.39
CA ALA A 297 -13.26 -10.82 10.71
C ALA A 297 -14.63 -11.21 11.25
N LYS A 298 -14.69 -11.51 12.57
CA LYS A 298 -15.92 -11.92 13.26
C LYS A 298 -16.55 -10.71 13.94
#